data_9600f25ce354c0aec831df9f9c02dad5
#
_entry.id   9600f25ce354c0aec831df9f9c02dad5
#
_cell.length_a   1.000
_cell.length_b   1.000
_cell.length_c   1.000
_cell.angle_alpha   90.00
_cell.angle_beta   90.00
_cell.angle_gamma   90.00
#
_symmetry.space_group_name_H-M   'P 1'
#
loop_
_entity.id
_entity.type
_entity.pdbx_description
1 polymer ?
#
loop_
_entity_poly.entity_id
_entity_poly.type
_entity_poly.pdbx_seq_one_letter_code
_entity_poly.pdbx_strand_id
1 'polypeptide(L)'
;MNNYRRYMQGHLKEVAREEKELEQKAGLAREKAGEIARQLARRFGVTKVCLFGSLATDDFDQFSDIDLAVAGLPEREYLKAYGLAEEIARPFAVDLVLLENAVETLKERVQKEGIVLYDRQGEENSPLKTPDIGNK
;
A
#
# COMPACT_ATOMS: atom_id res chain seq x y z
N MET A 1 4.88 22.94 40.77
CA MET A 1 3.91 23.41 39.79
C MET A 1 4.57 23.65 38.46
N ASN A 2 5.60 24.47 38.45
CA ASN A 2 6.28 24.78 37.18
C ASN A 2 6.92 23.56 36.54
N ASN A 3 7.44 22.65 37.37
CA ASN A 3 8.06 21.45 36.83
C ASN A 3 7.08 20.55 36.13
N TYR A 4 5.87 20.43 36.68
CA TYR A 4 4.84 19.60 36.10
C TYR A 4 4.39 20.17 34.75
N ARG A 5 4.15 21.48 34.71
CA ARG A 5 3.71 22.13 33.48
C ARG A 5 4.77 22.01 32.38
N ARG A 6 6.01 22.19 32.77
CA ARG A 6 7.12 22.10 31.83
C ARG A 6 7.25 20.67 31.30
N TYR A 7 7.07 19.71 32.18
CA TYR A 7 7.10 18.30 31.79
C TYR A 7 5.99 18.00 30.78
N MET A 8 4.79 18.47 31.07
CA MET A 8 3.66 18.21 30.18
C MET A 8 3.83 18.86 28.81
N GLN A 9 4.37 20.08 28.79
CA GLN A 9 4.62 20.76 27.52
C GLN A 9 5.64 20.01 26.69
N GLY A 10 6.70 19.52 27.32
CA GLY A 10 7.69 18.73 26.63
C GLY A 10 7.12 17.43 26.10
N HIS A 11 6.28 16.78 26.91
CA HIS A 11 5.66 15.53 26.51
C HIS A 11 4.73 15.73 25.30
N LEU A 12 3.94 16.82 25.31
CA LEU A 12 3.05 17.10 24.19
C LEU A 12 3.80 17.39 22.91
N LYS A 13 4.92 18.09 23.02
CA LYS A 13 5.75 18.35 21.84
C LYS A 13 6.32 17.06 21.28
N GLU A 14 6.71 16.15 22.15
CA GLU A 14 7.27 14.88 21.72
C GLU A 14 6.22 14.05 21.01
N VAL A 15 5.01 14.01 21.54
CA VAL A 15 3.91 13.27 20.92
C VAL A 15 3.60 13.84 19.54
N ALA A 16 3.54 15.17 19.44
CA ALA A 16 3.24 15.81 18.16
C ALA A 16 4.32 15.49 17.12
N ARG A 17 5.58 15.49 17.55
CA ARG A 17 6.67 15.16 16.63
C ARG A 17 6.59 13.72 16.16
N GLU A 18 6.28 12.81 17.07
CA GLU A 18 6.17 11.41 16.73
C GLU A 18 5.02 11.16 15.75
N GLU A 19 3.90 11.87 15.96
CA GLU A 19 2.77 11.75 15.04
C GLU A 19 3.13 12.25 13.65
N LYS A 20 3.86 13.35 13.58
CA LYS A 20 4.28 13.90 12.30
C LYS A 20 5.23 12.96 11.58
N GLU A 21 6.17 12.38 12.32
CA GLU A 21 7.09 11.43 11.73
C GLU A 21 6.37 10.19 11.21
N LEU A 22 5.36 9.74 11.95
CA LEU A 22 4.59 8.59 11.53
C LEU A 22 3.78 8.90 10.27
N GLU A 23 3.21 10.09 10.20
CA GLU A 23 2.50 10.53 9.00
C GLU A 23 3.42 10.54 7.78
N GLN A 24 4.64 11.00 7.96
CA GLN A 24 5.60 11.03 6.87
C GLN A 24 5.97 9.62 6.44
N LYS A 25 6.13 8.71 7.38
CA LYS A 25 6.40 7.31 7.05
C LYS A 25 5.24 6.69 6.29
N ALA A 26 4.01 6.97 6.74
CA ALA A 26 2.84 6.45 6.06
C ALA A 26 2.75 6.96 4.62
N GLY A 27 3.07 8.24 4.43
CA GLY A 27 3.10 8.81 3.10
C GLY A 27 4.11 8.13 2.21
N LEU A 28 5.31 7.90 2.74
CA LEU A 28 6.34 7.20 1.98
C LEU A 28 5.92 5.77 1.66
N ALA A 29 5.30 5.09 2.62
CA ALA A 29 4.84 3.72 2.40
C ALA A 29 3.79 3.68 1.30
N ARG A 30 2.89 4.67 1.26
CA ARG A 30 1.88 4.72 0.20
C ARG A 30 2.50 4.96 -1.16
N GLU A 31 3.51 5.80 -1.23
CA GLU A 31 4.23 6.02 -2.48
C GLU A 31 4.87 4.73 -2.97
N LYS A 32 5.48 4.00 -2.05
CA LYS A 32 6.12 2.75 -2.43
C LYS A 32 5.10 1.69 -2.85
N ALA A 33 3.95 1.68 -2.18
CA ALA A 33 2.88 0.77 -2.58
C ALA A 33 2.42 1.06 -4.01
N GLY A 34 2.29 2.33 -4.36
CA GLY A 34 1.94 2.72 -5.72
C GLY A 34 2.98 2.31 -6.73
N GLU A 35 4.26 2.46 -6.37
CA GLU A 35 5.33 2.04 -7.27
C GLU A 35 5.33 0.54 -7.47
N ILE A 36 5.10 -0.21 -6.39
CA ILE A 36 5.01 -1.67 -6.51
C ILE A 36 3.88 -2.05 -7.46
N ALA A 37 2.73 -1.39 -7.30
CA ALA A 37 1.58 -1.71 -8.16
C ALA A 37 1.90 -1.46 -9.63
N ARG A 38 2.56 -0.34 -9.93
CA ARG A 38 2.94 -0.03 -11.31
C ARG A 38 3.89 -1.06 -11.88
N GLN A 39 4.89 -1.46 -11.08
CA GLN A 39 5.87 -2.43 -11.56
C GLN A 39 5.27 -3.82 -11.73
N LEU A 40 4.38 -4.21 -10.82
CA LEU A 40 3.72 -5.50 -10.95
C LEU A 40 2.85 -5.55 -12.21
N ALA A 41 2.15 -4.45 -12.49
CA ALA A 41 1.33 -4.38 -13.69
C ALA A 41 2.20 -4.44 -14.94
N ARG A 42 3.30 -3.71 -14.94
CA ARG A 42 4.17 -3.61 -16.12
C ARG A 42 4.93 -4.91 -16.38
N ARG A 43 5.49 -5.50 -15.34
CA ARG A 43 6.38 -6.64 -15.51
C ARG A 43 5.69 -7.99 -15.46
N PHE A 44 4.61 -8.09 -14.73
CA PHE A 44 3.94 -9.38 -14.54
C PHE A 44 2.54 -9.41 -15.12
N GLY A 45 2.06 -8.28 -15.62
CA GLY A 45 0.76 -8.24 -16.25
C GLY A 45 -0.41 -8.50 -15.31
N VAL A 46 -0.24 -8.16 -14.02
CA VAL A 46 -1.34 -8.34 -13.08
C VAL A 46 -2.51 -7.46 -13.49
N THR A 47 -3.71 -7.86 -13.09
CA THR A 47 -4.91 -7.15 -13.48
C THR A 47 -5.43 -6.20 -12.43
N LYS A 48 -5.05 -6.41 -11.17
CA LYS A 48 -5.54 -5.56 -10.09
C LYS A 48 -4.59 -5.62 -8.91
N VAL A 49 -4.36 -4.47 -8.28
CA VAL A 49 -3.57 -4.38 -7.06
C VAL A 49 -4.32 -3.49 -6.08
N CYS A 50 -4.56 -4.01 -4.89
CA CYS A 50 -5.24 -3.27 -3.84
C CYS A 50 -4.37 -3.17 -2.60
N LEU A 51 -4.36 -2.00 -1.99
CA LEU A 51 -3.72 -1.79 -0.71
C LEU A 51 -4.75 -2.08 0.38
N PHE A 52 -4.39 -2.88 1.37
CA PHE A 52 -5.29 -3.15 2.48
C PHE A 52 -4.51 -3.10 3.79
N GLY A 53 -5.16 -3.41 4.88
CA GLY A 53 -4.51 -3.38 6.18
C GLY A 53 -4.40 -1.97 6.73
N SER A 54 -3.47 -1.79 7.68
CA SER A 54 -3.38 -0.55 8.45
C SER A 54 -3.08 0.67 7.60
N LEU A 55 -2.29 0.50 6.54
CA LEU A 55 -1.95 1.63 5.68
C LEU A 55 -3.16 2.12 4.90
N ALA A 56 -4.11 1.25 4.63
CA ALA A 56 -5.32 1.63 3.90
C ALA A 56 -6.36 2.27 4.82
N THR A 57 -6.32 1.99 6.11
CA THR A 57 -7.35 2.43 7.05
C THR A 57 -6.89 3.51 8.02
N ASP A 58 -5.73 4.09 7.79
CA ASP A 58 -5.16 5.13 8.66
C ASP A 58 -4.78 4.65 10.06
N ASP A 59 -4.63 3.33 10.20
CA ASP A 59 -4.19 2.75 11.47
C ASP A 59 -2.69 2.44 11.45
N PHE A 60 -1.97 3.06 10.54
CA PHE A 60 -0.55 2.81 10.34
C PHE A 60 0.25 3.20 11.58
N ASP A 61 1.13 2.32 12.03
CA ASP A 61 2.03 2.62 13.12
C ASP A 61 3.45 2.19 12.73
N GLN A 62 4.40 2.37 13.64
CA GLN A 62 5.80 2.15 13.31
C GLN A 62 6.13 0.70 12.98
N PHE A 63 5.23 -0.21 13.29
CA PHE A 63 5.43 -1.64 13.01
C PHE A 63 4.59 -2.13 11.85
N SER A 64 3.87 -1.24 11.20
CA SER A 64 2.96 -1.65 10.13
C SER A 64 3.73 -2.00 8.86
N ASP A 65 3.16 -2.97 8.13
CA ASP A 65 3.69 -3.41 6.83
C ASP A 65 2.85 -2.82 5.70
N ILE A 66 3.37 -2.96 4.49
CA ILE A 66 2.59 -2.66 3.29
C ILE A 66 1.89 -3.95 2.89
N ASP A 67 0.56 -3.96 2.95
CA ASP A 67 -0.22 -5.15 2.62
C ASP A 67 -0.89 -4.95 1.27
N LEU A 68 -0.55 -5.82 0.32
CA LEU A 68 -1.07 -5.72 -1.05
C LEU A 68 -1.77 -7.01 -1.44
N ALA A 69 -2.93 -6.85 -2.06
CA ALA A 69 -3.68 -7.97 -2.62
C ALA A 69 -3.66 -7.84 -4.14
N VAL A 70 -3.28 -8.90 -4.82
CA VAL A 70 -3.02 -8.87 -6.26
C VAL A 70 -3.86 -9.91 -6.96
N ALA A 71 -4.46 -9.52 -8.08
CA ALA A 71 -5.18 -10.45 -8.94
C ALA A 71 -4.44 -10.57 -10.28
N GLY A 72 -4.45 -11.77 -10.83
CA GLY A 72 -3.86 -11.99 -12.13
C GLY A 72 -2.36 -12.26 -12.12
N LEU A 73 -1.82 -12.62 -10.99
CA LEU A 73 -0.41 -13.00 -10.89
C LEU A 73 -0.31 -14.53 -10.88
N PRO A 74 0.36 -15.12 -11.88
CA PRO A 74 0.54 -16.57 -11.86
C PRO A 74 1.34 -17.01 -10.65
N GLU A 75 0.96 -18.13 -10.07
CA GLU A 75 1.64 -18.61 -8.87
C GLU A 75 3.13 -18.84 -9.08
N ARG A 76 3.49 -19.30 -10.28
CA ARG A 76 4.89 -19.56 -10.59
C ARG A 76 5.73 -18.29 -10.59
N GLU A 77 5.09 -17.13 -10.72
CA GLU A 77 5.78 -15.85 -10.72
C GLU A 77 5.80 -15.20 -9.34
N TYR A 78 5.16 -15.83 -8.37
CA TYR A 78 4.95 -15.18 -7.07
C TYR A 78 6.26 -14.77 -6.40
N LEU A 79 7.24 -15.66 -6.37
CA LEU A 79 8.49 -15.34 -5.67
C LEU A 79 9.24 -14.20 -6.33
N LYS A 80 9.21 -14.13 -7.66
CA LYS A 80 9.84 -13.02 -8.35
C LYS A 80 9.12 -11.71 -8.06
N ALA A 81 7.80 -11.75 -8.08
CA ALA A 81 7.00 -10.56 -7.80
C ALA A 81 7.20 -10.10 -6.37
N TYR A 82 7.25 -11.05 -5.43
CA TYR A 82 7.47 -10.72 -4.03
C TYR A 82 8.84 -10.09 -3.83
N GLY A 83 9.87 -10.65 -4.47
CA GLY A 83 11.22 -10.08 -4.38
C GLY A 83 11.29 -8.66 -4.89
N LEU A 84 10.63 -8.40 -6.01
CA LEU A 84 10.56 -7.04 -6.54
C LEU A 84 9.84 -6.11 -5.59
N ALA A 85 8.70 -6.56 -5.05
CA ALA A 85 7.94 -5.75 -4.10
C ALA A 85 8.76 -5.45 -2.86
N GLU A 86 9.46 -6.46 -2.36
CA GLU A 86 10.30 -6.31 -1.18
C GLU A 86 11.37 -5.26 -1.38
N GLU A 87 12.00 -5.28 -2.53
CA GLU A 87 13.06 -4.34 -2.83
C GLU A 87 12.54 -2.91 -2.91
N ILE A 88 11.41 -2.72 -3.57
CA ILE A 88 10.81 -1.39 -3.69
C ILE A 88 10.32 -0.90 -2.34
N ALA A 89 9.79 -1.81 -1.52
CA ALA A 89 9.16 -1.44 -0.26
C ALA A 89 10.15 -0.93 0.78
N ARG A 90 11.43 -1.28 0.66
CA ARG A 90 12.40 -0.92 1.68
C ARG A 90 12.30 0.53 2.05
N PRO A 91 12.39 0.87 3.31
CA PRO A 91 12.71 0.01 4.46
C PRO A 91 11.50 -0.67 5.08
N PHE A 92 10.35 -0.64 4.44
CA PHE A 92 9.16 -1.29 4.98
C PHE A 92 9.11 -2.74 4.58
N ALA A 93 8.46 -3.56 5.40
CA ALA A 93 8.14 -4.92 5.02
C ALA A 93 6.89 -4.89 4.13
N VAL A 94 6.76 -5.88 3.27
CA VAL A 94 5.62 -5.98 2.38
C VAL A 94 5.04 -7.38 2.45
N ASP A 95 3.72 -7.48 2.40
CA ASP A 95 3.02 -8.74 2.31
C ASP A 95 2.22 -8.74 1.02
N LEU A 96 2.35 -9.80 0.25
CA LEU A 96 1.73 -9.89 -1.07
C LEU A 96 0.81 -11.10 -1.09
N VAL A 97 -0.48 -10.84 -1.23
CA VAL A 97 -1.50 -11.89 -1.17
C VAL A 97 -2.13 -12.04 -2.55
N LEU A 98 -2.26 -13.28 -3.01
CA LEU A 98 -2.96 -13.56 -4.27
C LEU A 98 -4.45 -13.62 -4.00
N LEU A 99 -5.20 -12.73 -4.64
CA LEU A 99 -6.65 -12.65 -4.41
C LEU A 99 -7.35 -13.95 -4.77
N GLU A 100 -6.90 -14.62 -5.82
CA GLU A 100 -7.53 -15.86 -6.25
C GLU A 100 -7.44 -16.96 -5.20
N ASN A 101 -6.42 -16.88 -4.36
CA ASN A 101 -6.20 -17.91 -3.33
C ASN A 101 -6.58 -17.45 -1.93
N ALA A 102 -7.09 -16.24 -1.81
CA ALA A 102 -7.39 -15.69 -0.49
C ALA A 102 -8.66 -16.30 0.08
N VAL A 103 -8.70 -16.43 1.41
CA VAL A 103 -9.92 -16.89 2.07
C VAL A 103 -10.98 -15.79 1.96
N GLU A 104 -12.23 -16.21 2.10
CA GLU A 104 -13.35 -15.33 1.84
C GLU A 104 -13.35 -14.10 2.74
N THR A 105 -13.00 -14.27 4.01
CA THR A 105 -12.98 -13.15 4.93
C THR A 105 -11.96 -12.09 4.51
N LEU A 106 -10.84 -12.53 3.97
CA LEU A 106 -9.82 -11.60 3.49
C LEU A 106 -10.30 -10.87 2.23
N LYS A 107 -10.95 -11.60 1.33
CA LYS A 107 -11.49 -10.97 0.12
C LYS A 107 -12.50 -9.89 0.48
N GLU A 108 -13.36 -10.19 1.44
CA GLU A 108 -14.36 -9.23 1.88
C GLU A 108 -13.70 -7.99 2.49
N ARG A 109 -12.67 -8.22 3.28
CA ARG A 109 -11.96 -7.11 3.91
C ARG A 109 -11.29 -6.22 2.86
N VAL A 110 -10.65 -6.82 1.87
CA VAL A 110 -10.03 -6.07 0.78
C VAL A 110 -11.07 -5.26 0.02
N GLN A 111 -12.21 -5.87 -0.24
CA GLN A 111 -13.27 -5.20 -0.98
C GLN A 111 -13.84 -4.03 -0.19
N LYS A 112 -13.97 -4.18 1.11
CA LYS A 112 -14.61 -3.18 1.95
C LYS A 112 -13.67 -2.04 2.33
N GLU A 113 -12.43 -2.36 2.67
CA GLU A 113 -11.48 -1.38 3.21
C GLU A 113 -10.33 -1.06 2.27
N GLY A 114 -10.16 -1.86 1.23
CA GLY A 114 -9.00 -1.71 0.36
C GLY A 114 -9.06 -0.48 -0.51
N ILE A 115 -7.87 -0.04 -0.90
CA ILE A 115 -7.71 1.06 -1.84
C ILE A 115 -7.14 0.48 -3.12
N VAL A 116 -7.84 0.69 -4.23
CA VAL A 116 -7.38 0.17 -5.52
C VAL A 116 -6.23 1.02 -6.01
N LEU A 117 -5.07 0.42 -6.15
CA LEU A 117 -3.89 1.11 -6.67
C LEU A 117 -3.75 0.94 -8.17
N TYR A 118 -4.22 -0.19 -8.69
CA TYR A 118 -4.19 -0.46 -10.12
C TYR A 118 -5.34 -1.37 -10.47
N ASP A 119 -6.03 -1.06 -11.53
CA ASP A 119 -7.14 -1.88 -12.02
C ASP A 119 -7.17 -1.73 -13.53
N ARG A 120 -6.75 -2.81 -14.21
CA ARG A 120 -6.69 -2.77 -15.67
C ARG A 120 -8.04 -2.48 -16.29
N GLN A 121 -9.08 -3.09 -15.73
CA GLN A 121 -10.41 -2.92 -16.29
C GLN A 121 -10.93 -1.50 -16.08
N GLY A 122 -10.70 -0.96 -14.88
CA GLY A 122 -11.09 0.41 -14.61
C GLY A 122 -10.31 1.39 -15.46
N GLU A 123 -9.02 1.12 -15.63
CA GLU A 123 -8.16 1.97 -16.43
C GLU A 123 -8.61 1.98 -17.90
N GLU A 124 -8.94 0.80 -18.41
CA GLU A 124 -9.39 0.69 -19.80
C GLU A 124 -10.69 1.43 -20.04
N ASN A 125 -11.53 1.53 -19.03
CA ASN A 125 -12.82 2.18 -19.16
C ASN A 125 -12.81 3.63 -18.75
N SER A 126 -11.67 4.13 -18.32
CA SER A 126 -11.57 5.48 -17.81
C SER A 126 -11.63 6.52 -18.95
N PRO A 127 -12.51 7.49 -18.85
CA PRO A 127 -12.55 8.54 -19.88
C PRO A 127 -11.34 9.45 -19.84
N LEU A 128 -10.59 9.43 -18.74
CA LEU A 128 -9.39 10.24 -18.62
C LEU A 128 -8.20 9.61 -19.32
N LYS A 129 -8.31 8.36 -19.66
CA LYS A 129 -7.24 7.66 -20.34
C LYS A 129 -7.14 8.17 -21.76
N THR A 130 -6.03 8.75 -22.11
CA THR A 130 -5.89 9.25 -23.45
C THR A 130 -5.69 8.11 -24.41
N PRO A 131 -6.40 8.19 -25.50
CA PRO A 131 -6.22 7.13 -26.49
C PRO A 131 -4.85 7.14 -27.06
N ASP A 132 -4.18 8.02 -26.77
CA ASP A 132 -2.92 8.06 -27.06
C ASP A 132 -2.10 7.28 -26.97
N ILE A 133 -2.21 7.47 -26.84
CA ILE A 133 -1.37 6.88 -26.63
C ILE A 133 -1.54 5.82 -27.16
N GLY A 134 -2.13 5.90 -27.64
CA GLY A 134 -2.33 5.14 -27.96
C GLY A 134 -2.19 4.51 -28.09
N ASN A 135 -2.13 4.64 -27.97
CA ASN A 135 -2.01 4.15 -27.83
C ASN A 135 -1.94 3.40 -27.70
N LYS A 136 -1.92 3.26 -27.88
CA LYS A 136 -1.74 2.58 -27.87
C LYS A 136 -1.42 1.97 -28.22
#